data_6908ae6a5e1ef82a233d874a5400e932
#
_entry.id   6908ae6a5e1ef82a233d874a5400e932
#
_cell.length_a   1.000
_cell.length_b   1.000
_cell.length_c   1.000
_cell.angle_alpha   90.00
_cell.angle_beta   90.00
_cell.angle_gamma   90.00
#
_symmetry.space_group_name_H-M   'P 1'
#
loop_
_entity.id
_entity.type
_entity.pdbx_description
1 polymer ?
#
loop_
_entity_poly.entity_id
_entity_poly.type
_entity_poly.pdbx_seq_one_letter_code
_entity_poly.pdbx_strand_id
1 'polypeptide(L)'
;MKPQSKILIIAGSDSSGGAGIQADGKTVTALGSYAMTAITAVTSQNTTGVKSVVPIKPREIEKQIEFSCIDIKPDAIKIGMLHSTKVILSVIKSLKKLKIKKIILDPVMVAKGGANLINSSAIKTLKSKLIKQTFLITPNIPEAEVLGCLLYTSPSPRDDR
;
A
#
# COMPACT_ATOMS: atom_id res chain seq x y z
N MET A 1 8.63 -20.99 16.39
CA MET A 1 7.80 -21.46 15.24
C MET A 1 8.30 -20.83 13.95
N LYS A 2 8.42 -21.57 12.86
CA LYS A 2 8.78 -21.01 11.54
C LYS A 2 7.53 -20.34 10.95
N PRO A 3 7.58 -19.09 10.46
CA PRO A 3 6.43 -18.44 9.88
C PRO A 3 5.97 -19.14 8.60
N GLN A 4 4.66 -19.11 8.31
CA GLN A 4 4.09 -19.70 7.10
C GLN A 4 4.59 -18.99 5.82
N SER A 5 4.73 -17.68 5.89
CA SER A 5 5.27 -16.84 4.83
C SER A 5 5.85 -15.54 5.39
N LYS A 6 6.57 -14.80 4.56
CA LYS A 6 7.15 -13.49 4.89
C LYS A 6 6.57 -12.46 3.93
N ILE A 7 5.94 -11.45 4.46
CA ILE A 7 5.21 -10.45 3.68
C ILE A 7 5.87 -9.07 3.88
N LEU A 8 6.29 -8.44 2.79
CA LEU A 8 6.71 -7.05 2.83
C LEU A 8 5.49 -6.14 2.63
N ILE A 9 5.26 -5.27 3.59
CA ILE A 9 4.20 -4.25 3.57
C ILE A 9 4.83 -2.90 3.25
N ILE A 10 4.42 -2.27 2.15
CA ILE A 10 4.87 -0.94 1.72
C ILE A 10 3.67 0.01 1.81
N ALA A 11 3.57 0.78 2.88
CA ALA A 11 2.42 1.65 3.12
C ALA A 11 2.73 2.79 4.09
N GLY A 12 1.77 3.67 4.29
CA GLY A 12 1.82 4.68 5.34
C GLY A 12 1.61 4.09 6.72
N SER A 13 2.11 4.80 7.73
CA SER A 13 1.90 4.47 9.15
C SER A 13 0.66 5.20 9.66
N ASP A 14 -0.25 4.49 10.28
CA ASP A 14 -1.42 5.02 10.99
C ASP A 14 -1.17 4.98 12.50
N SER A 15 -1.07 6.18 13.13
CA SER A 15 -0.82 6.29 14.56
C SER A 15 -1.91 5.69 15.45
N SER A 16 -3.15 5.57 14.94
CA SER A 16 -4.25 4.91 15.66
C SER A 16 -4.25 3.39 15.53
N GLY A 17 -3.47 2.85 14.59
CA GLY A 17 -3.32 1.41 14.41
C GLY A 17 -4.47 0.71 13.68
N GLY A 18 -5.43 1.46 13.11
CA GLY A 18 -6.61 0.92 12.42
C GLY A 18 -6.42 0.72 10.91
N ALA A 19 -5.35 1.28 10.33
CA ALA A 19 -5.05 1.20 8.91
C ALA A 19 -3.54 1.08 8.68
N GLY A 20 -3.11 1.17 7.40
CA GLY A 20 -1.71 1.21 7.00
C GLY A 20 -0.89 0.03 7.49
N ILE A 21 0.40 0.26 7.70
CA ILE A 21 1.33 -0.81 8.12
C ILE A 21 0.95 -1.47 9.44
N GLN A 22 0.27 -0.76 10.34
CA GLN A 22 -0.14 -1.32 11.62
C GLN A 22 -1.26 -2.35 11.47
N ALA A 23 -2.30 -2.03 10.71
CA ALA A 23 -3.38 -2.98 10.45
C ALA A 23 -2.91 -4.17 9.61
N ASP A 24 -2.15 -3.89 8.55
CA ASP A 24 -1.57 -4.93 7.70
C ASP A 24 -0.63 -5.85 8.49
N GLY A 25 0.25 -5.29 9.33
CA GLY A 25 1.17 -6.06 10.17
C GLY A 25 0.45 -6.96 11.18
N LYS A 26 -0.59 -6.43 11.84
CA LYS A 26 -1.44 -7.23 12.75
C LYS A 26 -2.10 -8.39 12.01
N THR A 27 -2.65 -8.13 10.82
CA THR A 27 -3.31 -9.15 10.00
C THR A 27 -2.34 -10.24 9.56
N VAL A 28 -1.19 -9.86 9.03
CA VAL A 28 -0.14 -10.80 8.61
C VAL A 28 0.33 -11.69 9.78
N THR A 29 0.53 -11.06 10.94
CA THR A 29 0.97 -11.79 12.15
C THR A 29 -0.11 -12.72 12.68
N ALA A 30 -1.37 -12.26 12.71
CA ALA A 30 -2.50 -13.09 13.15
C ALA A 30 -2.72 -14.32 12.25
N LEU A 31 -2.34 -14.22 10.96
CA LEU A 31 -2.37 -15.32 10.01
C LEU A 31 -1.10 -16.21 10.06
N GLY A 32 -0.27 -16.10 11.09
CA GLY A 32 0.92 -16.93 11.27
C GLY A 32 2.10 -16.61 10.36
N SER A 33 2.08 -15.45 9.70
CA SER A 33 3.14 -14.99 8.79
C SER A 33 4.01 -13.90 9.42
N TYR A 34 5.20 -13.69 8.85
CA TYR A 34 6.13 -12.65 9.30
C TYR A 34 5.91 -11.36 8.53
N ALA A 35 5.66 -10.26 9.23
CA ALA A 35 5.44 -8.94 8.65
C ALA A 35 6.74 -8.14 8.61
N MET A 36 7.16 -7.71 7.42
CA MET A 36 8.22 -6.75 7.17
C MET A 36 7.57 -5.43 6.72
N THR A 37 8.18 -4.29 7.02
CA THR A 37 7.58 -3.00 6.67
C THR A 37 8.55 -2.05 5.98
N ALA A 38 8.02 -1.27 5.01
CA ALA A 38 8.65 -0.08 4.46
C ALA A 38 7.65 1.07 4.53
N ILE A 39 7.95 2.05 5.36
CA ILE A 39 7.05 3.18 5.66
C ILE A 39 7.18 4.23 4.57
N THR A 40 6.04 4.62 3.96
CA THR A 40 5.99 5.64 2.90
C THR A 40 5.65 7.04 3.42
N ALA A 41 4.93 7.12 4.51
CA ALA A 41 4.61 8.35 5.24
C ALA A 41 4.25 8.02 6.68
N VAL A 42 4.42 8.99 7.58
CA VAL A 42 3.91 8.92 8.95
C VAL A 42 2.70 9.83 9.05
N THR A 43 1.60 9.35 9.65
CA THR A 43 0.40 10.16 9.85
C THR A 43 0.13 10.42 11.33
N SER A 44 -0.43 11.59 11.61
CA SER A 44 -1.15 11.84 12.86
C SER A 44 -2.63 11.59 12.57
N GLN A 45 -3.11 10.44 12.94
CA GLN A 45 -4.42 9.92 12.56
C GLN A 45 -5.14 9.30 13.76
N ASN A 46 -6.47 9.38 13.73
CA ASN A 46 -7.37 8.69 14.66
C ASN A 46 -8.56 8.10 13.90
N THR A 47 -9.55 7.59 14.62
CA THR A 47 -10.74 6.96 14.02
C THR A 47 -11.66 7.93 13.28
N THR A 48 -11.51 9.24 13.49
CA THR A 48 -12.33 10.28 12.87
C THR A 48 -11.66 10.96 11.68
N GLY A 49 -10.33 10.87 11.55
CA GLY A 49 -9.64 11.49 10.41
C GLY A 49 -8.13 11.57 10.54
N VAL A 50 -7.52 12.19 9.52
CA VAL A 50 -6.08 12.43 9.40
C VAL A 50 -5.79 13.91 9.62
N LYS A 51 -5.00 14.24 10.65
CA LYS A 51 -4.61 15.62 10.99
C LYS A 51 -3.37 16.07 10.19
N SER A 52 -2.41 15.18 10.00
CA SER A 52 -1.19 15.48 9.26
C SER A 52 -0.60 14.24 8.61
N VAL A 53 0.14 14.46 7.52
CA VAL A 53 0.89 13.43 6.79
C VAL A 53 2.30 13.94 6.59
N VAL A 54 3.29 13.22 7.09
CA VAL A 54 4.72 13.51 6.91
C VAL A 54 5.30 12.47 5.94
N PRO A 55 5.60 12.84 4.69
CA PRO A 55 6.14 11.93 3.69
C PRO A 55 7.56 11.47 4.06
N ILE A 56 7.85 10.20 3.83
CA ILE A 56 9.21 9.67 3.85
C ILE A 56 9.87 9.91 2.49
N LYS A 57 11.15 10.33 2.50
CA LYS A 57 11.90 10.58 1.27
C LYS A 57 11.99 9.29 0.42
N PRO A 58 11.79 9.37 -0.91
CA PRO A 58 11.82 8.19 -1.80
C PRO A 58 13.07 7.31 -1.63
N ARG A 59 14.25 7.94 -1.50
CA ARG A 59 15.51 7.23 -1.28
C ARG A 59 15.52 6.43 0.03
N GLU A 60 14.86 6.92 1.06
CA GLU A 60 14.78 6.21 2.35
C GLU A 60 13.83 5.02 2.27
N ILE A 61 12.74 5.15 1.50
CA ILE A 61 11.85 4.02 1.21
C ILE A 61 12.59 2.92 0.43
N GLU A 62 13.40 3.30 -0.58
CA GLU A 62 14.26 2.34 -1.30
C GLU A 62 15.19 1.58 -0.34
N LYS A 63 15.83 2.29 0.60
CA LYS A 63 16.72 1.67 1.60
C LYS A 63 15.98 0.72 2.54
N GLN A 64 14.80 1.11 3.04
CA GLN A 64 13.99 0.22 3.89
C GLN A 64 13.67 -1.09 3.17
N ILE A 65 13.22 -1.01 1.90
CA ILE A 65 12.92 -2.17 1.07
C ILE A 65 14.18 -3.02 0.84
N GLU A 66 15.26 -2.39 0.38
CA GLU A 66 16.50 -3.08 0.02
C GLU A 66 17.12 -3.77 1.24
N PHE A 67 17.28 -3.05 2.34
CA PHE A 67 17.97 -3.55 3.52
C PHE A 67 17.22 -4.71 4.20
N SER A 68 15.89 -4.60 4.31
CA SER A 68 15.08 -5.68 4.86
C SER A 68 15.01 -6.91 3.95
N CYS A 69 15.00 -6.71 2.62
CA CYS A 69 14.88 -7.81 1.66
C CYS A 69 16.20 -8.53 1.36
N ILE A 70 17.35 -7.93 1.63
CA ILE A 70 18.66 -8.60 1.52
C ILE A 70 18.72 -9.77 2.51
N ASP A 71 18.25 -9.56 3.72
CA ASP A 71 18.25 -10.57 4.79
C ASP A 71 17.00 -11.44 4.73
N ILE A 72 15.83 -10.82 4.83
CA ILE A 72 14.54 -11.52 4.88
C ILE A 72 13.89 -11.48 3.50
N LYS A 73 14.09 -12.49 2.69
CA LYS A 73 13.49 -12.57 1.35
C LYS A 73 11.97 -12.73 1.47
N PRO A 74 11.14 -11.74 1.06
CA PRO A 74 9.69 -11.85 1.15
C PRO A 74 9.12 -12.80 0.10
N ASP A 75 8.04 -13.51 0.47
CA ASP A 75 7.29 -14.40 -0.43
C ASP A 75 6.23 -13.64 -1.23
N ALA A 76 5.74 -12.52 -0.67
CA ALA A 76 4.79 -11.61 -1.32
C ALA A 76 4.97 -10.18 -0.81
N ILE A 77 4.39 -9.23 -1.56
CA ILE A 77 4.43 -7.80 -1.23
C ILE A 77 2.99 -7.27 -1.21
N LYS A 78 2.61 -6.58 -0.13
CA LYS A 78 1.39 -5.75 -0.07
C LYS A 78 1.79 -4.29 -0.18
N ILE A 79 1.17 -3.57 -1.10
CA ILE A 79 1.36 -2.13 -1.28
C ILE A 79 0.05 -1.43 -0.91
N GLY A 80 0.13 -0.46 -0.01
CA GLY A 80 -0.97 0.44 0.34
C GLY A 80 -0.70 1.87 -0.14
N MET A 81 -0.89 2.86 0.74
CA MET A 81 -0.76 4.27 0.41
C MET A 81 0.62 4.67 -0.14
N LEU A 82 0.62 5.24 -1.35
CA LEU A 82 1.78 5.86 -2.01
C LEU A 82 1.42 7.29 -2.41
N HIS A 83 1.80 8.27 -1.62
CA HIS A 83 1.30 9.65 -1.68
C HIS A 83 1.77 10.48 -2.88
N SER A 84 2.80 10.06 -3.63
CA SER A 84 3.36 10.87 -4.73
C SER A 84 3.95 10.05 -5.86
N THR A 85 4.03 10.66 -7.05
CA THR A 85 4.69 10.09 -8.23
C THR A 85 6.13 9.64 -7.94
N LYS A 86 6.90 10.44 -7.19
CA LYS A 86 8.29 10.11 -6.84
C LYS A 86 8.38 8.84 -5.99
N VAL A 87 7.48 8.68 -5.02
CA VAL A 87 7.40 7.48 -4.19
C VAL A 87 6.99 6.26 -5.01
N ILE A 88 5.98 6.38 -5.87
CA ILE A 88 5.55 5.30 -6.76
C ILE A 88 6.71 4.81 -7.65
N LEU A 89 7.44 5.73 -8.27
CA LEU A 89 8.58 5.38 -9.13
C LEU A 89 9.72 4.72 -8.35
N SER A 90 9.98 5.17 -7.14
CA SER A 90 10.97 4.60 -6.22
C SER A 90 10.60 3.16 -5.82
N VAL A 91 9.34 2.93 -5.46
CA VAL A 91 8.83 1.59 -5.17
C VAL A 91 8.95 0.68 -6.40
N ILE A 92 8.50 1.13 -7.57
CA ILE A 92 8.65 0.38 -8.85
C ILE A 92 10.09 -0.04 -9.10
N LYS A 93 11.04 0.88 -8.89
CA LYS A 93 12.47 0.60 -9.04
C LYS A 93 12.94 -0.52 -8.10
N SER A 94 12.50 -0.50 -6.84
CA SER A 94 12.82 -1.53 -5.85
C SER A 94 12.18 -2.88 -6.21
N LEU A 95 10.91 -2.89 -6.63
CA LEU A 95 10.20 -4.11 -7.03
C LEU A 95 10.90 -4.85 -8.18
N LYS A 96 11.40 -4.12 -9.17
CA LYS A 96 12.15 -4.72 -10.30
C LYS A 96 13.41 -5.46 -9.86
N LYS A 97 14.08 -4.99 -8.79
CA LYS A 97 15.26 -5.66 -8.24
C LYS A 97 14.91 -6.95 -7.49
N LEU A 98 13.75 -6.98 -6.82
CA LEU A 98 13.35 -8.10 -5.95
C LEU A 98 12.84 -9.32 -6.72
N LYS A 99 12.39 -9.17 -7.97
CA LYS A 99 11.85 -10.25 -8.82
C LYS A 99 10.69 -11.04 -8.20
N ILE A 100 9.93 -10.42 -7.31
CA ILE A 100 8.76 -11.03 -6.65
C ILE A 100 7.54 -10.86 -7.53
N LYS A 101 6.80 -11.96 -7.78
CA LYS A 101 5.61 -11.96 -8.64
C LYS A 101 4.31 -11.68 -7.90
N LYS A 102 4.23 -12.06 -6.62
CA LYS A 102 3.02 -11.89 -5.80
C LYS A 102 2.99 -10.48 -5.19
N ILE A 103 2.56 -9.52 -5.98
CA ILE A 103 2.43 -8.11 -5.57
C ILE A 103 0.94 -7.77 -5.52
N ILE A 104 0.44 -7.45 -4.34
CA ILE A 104 -0.93 -7.03 -4.10
C ILE A 104 -0.93 -5.51 -3.90
N LEU A 105 -1.73 -4.79 -4.67
CA LEU A 105 -1.90 -3.35 -4.57
C LEU A 105 -3.29 -3.01 -4.06
N ASP A 106 -3.33 -2.37 -2.92
CA ASP A 106 -4.49 -1.66 -2.38
C ASP A 106 -4.32 -0.18 -2.75
N PRO A 107 -5.05 0.32 -3.77
CA PRO A 107 -4.77 1.63 -4.37
C PRO A 107 -5.38 2.78 -3.56
N VAL A 108 -5.02 2.89 -2.29
CA VAL A 108 -5.56 3.86 -1.35
C VAL A 108 -5.42 5.29 -1.89
N MET A 109 -6.56 5.96 -2.14
CA MET A 109 -6.60 7.31 -2.72
C MET A 109 -7.13 8.35 -1.75
N VAL A 110 -8.05 7.96 -0.88
CA VAL A 110 -8.73 8.84 0.08
C VAL A 110 -8.67 8.22 1.47
N ALA A 111 -8.35 9.03 2.47
CA ALA A 111 -8.41 8.59 3.87
C ALA A 111 -9.85 8.49 4.36
N LYS A 112 -10.08 7.68 5.38
CA LYS A 112 -11.31 7.75 6.16
C LYS A 112 -11.47 9.18 6.70
N GLY A 113 -12.55 9.85 6.35
CA GLY A 113 -12.74 11.29 6.62
C GLY A 113 -12.54 12.19 5.40
N GLY A 114 -12.31 11.63 4.19
CA GLY A 114 -12.36 12.35 2.91
C GLY A 114 -11.08 13.08 2.50
N ALA A 115 -9.99 12.99 3.27
CA ALA A 115 -8.73 13.63 2.90
C ALA A 115 -8.06 12.91 1.72
N ASN A 116 -7.74 13.65 0.66
CA ASN A 116 -7.00 13.13 -0.49
C ASN A 116 -5.57 12.76 -0.08
N LEU A 117 -5.20 11.50 -0.22
CA LEU A 117 -3.87 10.95 0.11
C LEU A 117 -2.93 10.89 -1.09
N ILE A 118 -3.46 11.09 -2.30
CA ILE A 118 -2.71 10.99 -3.55
C ILE A 118 -3.17 12.09 -4.51
N ASN A 119 -2.25 12.67 -5.27
CA ASN A 119 -2.58 13.67 -6.28
C ASN A 119 -2.80 13.05 -7.67
N SER A 120 -3.43 13.82 -8.61
CA SER A 120 -3.79 13.34 -9.94
C SER A 120 -2.60 12.83 -10.76
N SER A 121 -1.42 13.43 -10.64
CA SER A 121 -0.22 12.97 -11.34
C SER A 121 0.28 11.62 -10.83
N ALA A 122 0.14 11.38 -9.52
CA ALA A 122 0.48 10.10 -8.89
C ALA A 122 -0.53 9.01 -9.29
N ILE A 123 -1.83 9.31 -9.34
CA ILE A 123 -2.86 8.38 -9.86
C ILE A 123 -2.53 7.98 -11.30
N LYS A 124 -2.18 8.93 -12.16
CA LYS A 124 -1.77 8.63 -13.55
C LYS A 124 -0.56 7.70 -13.60
N THR A 125 0.42 7.91 -12.74
CA THR A 125 1.62 7.06 -12.65
C THR A 125 1.29 5.66 -12.11
N LEU A 126 0.45 5.59 -11.10
CA LEU A 126 -0.04 4.33 -10.52
C LEU A 126 -0.73 3.48 -11.61
N LYS A 127 -1.68 4.08 -12.36
CA LYS A 127 -2.40 3.42 -13.47
C LYS A 127 -1.47 2.93 -14.57
N SER A 128 -0.59 3.82 -15.06
CA SER A 128 0.22 3.54 -16.26
C SER A 128 1.41 2.63 -15.99
N LYS A 129 1.93 2.58 -14.76
CA LYS A 129 3.20 1.92 -14.44
C LYS A 129 3.11 0.87 -13.33
N LEU A 130 2.51 1.19 -12.17
CA LEU A 130 2.52 0.28 -11.02
C LEU A 130 1.54 -0.88 -11.19
N ILE A 131 0.30 -0.61 -11.60
CA ILE A 131 -0.73 -1.64 -11.80
C ILE A 131 -0.25 -2.75 -12.73
N LYS A 132 0.51 -2.41 -13.77
CA LYS A 132 1.07 -3.38 -14.73
C LYS A 132 2.09 -4.37 -14.11
N GLN A 133 2.54 -4.12 -12.89
CA GLN A 133 3.48 -4.97 -12.17
C GLN A 133 2.81 -5.74 -11.03
N THR A 134 1.52 -5.52 -10.80
CA THR A 134 0.78 -6.18 -9.72
C THR A 134 0.14 -7.47 -10.19
N PHE A 135 0.08 -8.42 -9.26
CA PHE A 135 -0.64 -9.68 -9.44
C PHE A 135 -2.13 -9.50 -9.16
N LEU A 136 -2.47 -8.66 -8.18
CA LEU A 136 -3.82 -8.40 -7.72
C LEU A 136 -3.97 -6.94 -7.31
N ILE A 137 -5.12 -6.33 -7.61
CA ILE A 137 -5.54 -5.04 -7.08
C ILE A 137 -6.84 -5.19 -6.30
N THR A 138 -7.00 -4.41 -5.22
CA THR A 138 -8.17 -4.48 -4.32
C THR A 138 -8.83 -3.11 -4.13
N PRO A 139 -9.28 -2.45 -5.21
CA PRO A 139 -9.93 -1.16 -5.10
C PRO A 139 -11.31 -1.28 -4.46
N ASN A 140 -11.72 -0.27 -3.69
CA ASN A 140 -13.11 -0.02 -3.38
C ASN A 140 -13.83 0.60 -4.61
N ILE A 141 -15.17 0.81 -4.55
CA ILE A 141 -15.93 1.34 -5.69
C ILE A 141 -15.41 2.70 -6.15
N PRO A 142 -15.25 3.74 -5.29
CA PRO A 142 -14.70 5.02 -5.70
C PRO A 142 -13.30 4.92 -6.34
N GLU A 143 -12.44 4.07 -5.82
CA GLU A 143 -11.11 3.83 -6.37
C GLU A 143 -11.17 3.14 -7.74
N ALA A 144 -12.08 2.18 -7.90
CA ALA A 144 -12.31 1.50 -9.17
C ALA A 144 -12.80 2.48 -10.25
N GLU A 145 -13.71 3.38 -9.90
CA GLU A 145 -14.19 4.45 -10.81
C GLU A 145 -13.03 5.35 -11.24
N VAL A 146 -12.21 5.83 -10.31
CA VAL A 146 -11.03 6.65 -10.59
C VAL A 146 -10.02 5.89 -11.46
N LEU A 147 -9.89 4.58 -11.28
CA LEU A 147 -9.04 3.74 -12.11
C LEU A 147 -9.61 3.49 -13.51
N GLY A 148 -10.84 3.92 -13.80
CA GLY A 148 -11.52 3.72 -15.07
C GLY A 148 -12.13 2.33 -15.22
N CYS A 149 -12.37 1.66 -14.11
CA CYS A 149 -13.16 0.43 -14.08
C CYS A 149 -14.63 0.84 -14.08
N LEU A 150 -15.31 0.80 -15.24
CA LEU A 150 -16.77 1.03 -15.32
C LEU A 150 -17.50 -0.12 -14.65
N LEU A 151 -18.08 0.16 -13.48
CA LEU A 151 -18.93 -0.79 -12.77
C LEU A 151 -20.35 -0.68 -13.36
N TYR A 152 -20.68 -1.55 -14.27
CA TYR A 152 -22.02 -1.67 -14.87
C TYR A 152 -22.93 -2.67 -14.13
N THR A 153 -22.75 -2.91 -12.85
CA THR A 153 -23.54 -3.91 -12.15
C THR A 153 -23.88 -3.52 -10.73
N SER A 154 -24.90 -4.20 -10.19
CA SER A 154 -25.45 -4.08 -8.85
C SER A 154 -24.43 -3.79 -7.76
N PRO A 155 -24.79 -3.01 -6.75
CA PRO A 155 -23.89 -2.72 -5.63
C PRO A 155 -23.33 -4.01 -5.02
N SER A 156 -22.05 -4.02 -4.75
CA SER A 156 -21.41 -5.11 -4.05
C SER A 156 -21.92 -5.15 -2.59
N PRO A 157 -22.08 -6.32 -1.97
CA PRO A 157 -22.45 -6.41 -0.54
C PRO A 157 -21.49 -5.71 0.42
N ARG A 158 -20.35 -5.21 -0.08
CA ARG A 158 -19.39 -4.40 0.71
C ARG A 158 -19.72 -2.90 0.74
N ASP A 159 -20.63 -2.45 -0.10
CA ASP A 159 -20.94 -1.02 -0.27
C ASP A 159 -22.01 -0.53 0.70
N ASP A 160 -22.70 -1.44 1.39
CA ASP A 160 -23.76 -1.17 2.35
C ASP A 160 -23.28 -1.08 3.80
N ARG A 161 -21.96 -0.88 4.03
CA ARG A 161 -21.40 -0.81 5.40
C ARG A 161 -20.63 0.46 5.69
#